data_0a8f2e9a8ed93c44670599d3251a7261
#
_entry.id   0a8f2e9a8ed93c44670599d3251a7261
#
_cell.length_a   1.000
_cell.length_b   1.000
_cell.length_c   1.000
_cell.angle_alpha   90.00
_cell.angle_beta   90.00
_cell.angle_gamma   90.00
#
_symmetry.space_group_name_H-M   'P 1'
#
loop_
_entity.id
_entity.type
_entity.pdbx_description
1 polymer ?
#
loop_
_entity_poly.entity_id
_entity_poly.type
_entity_poly.pdbx_seq_one_letter_code
_entity_poly.pdbx_strand_id
1 'polypeptide(L)'
;DKQPVFFCVCSQKGGVGKSTFTILLASWLHYALGRDVLVVDCDAPQWSIVAQRERELDVLERNDRYKLMMVRLFKRTGRKIWPVVRSTPEEGLQAAHAYLAAGDREADFVLLDLPGTVAAPGIFRLLARLDHLFIPLKADKLVLESALSFARAVDEQLVHNDALRLTGLHLFWTMVDRRERTPLYESYGKAFAAFRLPVLQTQVPYRSRFSKEILDTSGAVGRSTLFPADRAFAADAALDALAAEILSLMAVSYTHLR
;
A
#
# COMPACT_ATOMS: atom_id res chain seq x y z
N ASP A 1 9.34 -19.01 -14.26
CA ASP A 1 8.23 -18.53 -13.42
C ASP A 1 8.60 -17.19 -12.81
N LYS A 2 7.78 -16.17 -13.09
CA LYS A 2 7.99 -14.82 -12.55
C LYS A 2 7.63 -14.82 -11.06
N GLN A 3 8.60 -14.55 -10.21
CA GLN A 3 8.31 -14.41 -8.78
C GLN A 3 7.59 -13.08 -8.51
N PRO A 4 6.58 -13.05 -7.64
CA PRO A 4 5.90 -11.82 -7.26
C PRO A 4 6.83 -10.90 -6.45
N VAL A 5 6.59 -9.59 -6.58
CA VAL A 5 7.21 -8.59 -5.72
C VAL A 5 6.40 -8.45 -4.45
N PHE A 6 7.05 -8.63 -3.31
CA PHE A 6 6.46 -8.44 -1.99
C PHE A 6 6.77 -7.06 -1.46
N PHE A 7 5.76 -6.29 -1.14
CA PHE A 7 5.97 -4.99 -0.51
C PHE A 7 4.89 -4.62 0.50
N CYS A 8 5.16 -3.64 1.35
CA CYS A 8 4.16 -3.11 2.26
C CYS A 8 4.24 -1.58 2.37
N VAL A 9 3.12 -0.99 2.77
CA VAL A 9 3.05 0.38 3.26
C VAL A 9 2.98 0.31 4.77
N CYS A 10 4.03 0.71 5.47
CA CYS A 10 4.05 0.58 6.92
C CYS A 10 4.54 1.84 7.64
N SER A 11 4.18 1.98 8.90
CA SER A 11 4.57 3.09 9.77
C SER A 11 4.37 2.68 11.22
N GLN A 12 5.19 3.22 12.11
CA GLN A 12 5.05 3.02 13.56
C GLN A 12 3.88 3.81 14.18
N LYS A 13 3.29 4.74 13.44
CA LYS A 13 2.17 5.56 13.92
C LYS A 13 0.87 5.20 13.20
N GLY A 14 -0.23 5.24 13.95
CA GLY A 14 -1.57 5.12 13.41
C GLY A 14 -2.00 6.37 12.63
N GLY A 15 -3.02 6.24 11.78
CA GLY A 15 -3.66 7.38 11.11
C GLY A 15 -2.90 7.99 9.94
N VAL A 16 -1.76 7.43 9.52
CA VAL A 16 -0.98 7.93 8.37
C VAL A 16 -1.41 7.32 7.03
N GLY A 17 -2.41 6.42 7.03
CA GLY A 17 -3.01 5.89 5.81
C GLY A 17 -2.45 4.56 5.31
N LYS A 18 -1.78 3.73 6.12
CA LYS A 18 -1.23 2.42 5.71
C LYS A 18 -2.23 1.58 4.92
N SER A 19 -3.28 1.09 5.57
CA SER A 19 -4.32 0.26 4.94
C SER A 19 -5.05 0.99 3.81
N THR A 20 -5.21 2.33 3.94
CA THR A 20 -5.76 3.16 2.86
C THR A 20 -4.92 3.07 1.59
N PHE A 21 -3.61 3.27 1.70
CA PHE A 21 -2.71 3.17 0.53
C PHE A 21 -2.57 1.74 0.04
N THR A 22 -2.59 0.74 0.93
CA THR A 22 -2.61 -0.67 0.53
C THR A 22 -3.82 -0.96 -0.38
N ILE A 23 -5.03 -0.55 0.03
CA ILE A 23 -6.25 -0.72 -0.77
C ILE A 23 -6.20 0.06 -2.08
N LEU A 24 -5.82 1.34 -2.03
CA LEU A 24 -5.79 2.21 -3.21
C LEU A 24 -4.78 1.71 -4.25
N LEU A 25 -3.58 1.35 -3.82
CA LEU A 25 -2.54 0.80 -4.69
C LEU A 25 -2.95 -0.56 -5.26
N ALA A 26 -3.47 -1.47 -4.42
CA ALA A 26 -3.95 -2.77 -4.88
C ALA A 26 -5.01 -2.63 -5.98
N SER A 27 -6.04 -1.79 -5.73
CA SER A 27 -7.11 -1.56 -6.71
C SER A 27 -6.61 -0.87 -7.97
N TRP A 28 -5.70 0.11 -7.86
CA TRP A 28 -5.16 0.83 -9.02
C TRP A 28 -4.25 -0.06 -9.87
N LEU A 29 -3.32 -0.79 -9.23
CA LEU A 29 -2.44 -1.75 -9.90
C LEU A 29 -3.26 -2.81 -10.64
N HIS A 30 -4.29 -3.35 -9.98
CA HIS A 30 -5.08 -4.44 -10.52
C HIS A 30 -5.98 -4.00 -11.68
N TYR A 31 -6.80 -2.98 -11.50
CA TYR A 31 -7.83 -2.60 -12.48
C TYR A 31 -7.38 -1.56 -13.49
N ALA A 32 -6.50 -0.63 -13.11
CA ALA A 32 -6.05 0.44 -14.00
C ALA A 32 -4.79 0.04 -14.78
N LEU A 33 -3.87 -0.67 -14.13
CA LEU A 33 -2.58 -1.03 -14.73
C LEU A 33 -2.48 -2.52 -15.13
N GLY A 34 -3.56 -3.28 -14.92
CA GLY A 34 -3.67 -4.65 -15.41
C GLY A 34 -2.71 -5.65 -14.74
N ARG A 35 -2.30 -5.39 -13.47
CA ARG A 35 -1.39 -6.26 -12.72
C ARG A 35 -2.16 -7.26 -11.86
N ASP A 36 -1.62 -8.45 -11.68
CA ASP A 36 -2.20 -9.42 -10.77
C ASP A 36 -1.69 -9.14 -9.35
N VAL A 37 -2.65 -8.93 -8.44
CA VAL A 37 -2.39 -8.46 -7.09
C VAL A 37 -3.00 -9.40 -6.07
N LEU A 38 -2.23 -9.72 -5.04
CA LEU A 38 -2.69 -10.35 -3.80
C LEU A 38 -2.46 -9.39 -2.64
N VAL A 39 -3.45 -9.24 -1.76
CA VAL A 39 -3.30 -8.52 -0.49
C VAL A 39 -3.33 -9.53 0.65
N VAL A 40 -2.41 -9.41 1.60
CA VAL A 40 -2.41 -10.17 2.85
C VAL A 40 -2.63 -9.20 4.00
N ASP A 41 -3.79 -9.29 4.63
CA ASP A 41 -4.16 -8.47 5.78
C ASP A 41 -3.62 -9.11 7.06
N CYS A 42 -2.50 -8.58 7.54
CA CYS A 42 -1.79 -9.03 8.73
C CYS A 42 -2.06 -8.13 9.96
N ASP A 43 -3.00 -7.17 9.88
CA ASP A 43 -3.32 -6.26 10.99
C ASP A 43 -4.26 -6.95 12.01
N ALA A 44 -3.78 -8.04 12.58
CA ALA A 44 -4.49 -8.79 13.61
C ALA A 44 -4.55 -8.00 14.94
N PRO A 45 -5.66 -8.03 15.68
CA PRO A 45 -6.92 -8.72 15.44
C PRO A 45 -7.95 -7.90 14.63
N GLN A 46 -7.57 -6.77 14.06
CA GLN A 46 -8.50 -5.82 13.42
C GLN A 46 -8.89 -6.26 12.01
N TRP A 47 -7.94 -6.78 11.22
CA TRP A 47 -8.12 -7.15 9.81
C TRP A 47 -8.98 -6.17 9.04
N SER A 48 -8.57 -4.92 9.04
CA SER A 48 -9.35 -3.79 8.56
C SER A 48 -9.70 -3.87 7.08
N ILE A 49 -8.82 -4.45 6.25
CA ILE A 49 -9.06 -4.65 4.82
C ILE A 49 -10.07 -5.77 4.57
N VAL A 50 -9.94 -6.89 5.30
CA VAL A 50 -10.91 -8.00 5.24
C VAL A 50 -12.28 -7.52 5.67
N ALA A 51 -12.37 -6.83 6.81
CA ALA A 51 -13.63 -6.30 7.32
C ALA A 51 -14.26 -5.27 6.36
N GLN A 52 -13.46 -4.41 5.71
CA GLN A 52 -13.96 -3.51 4.68
C GLN A 52 -14.48 -4.29 3.47
N ARG A 53 -13.79 -5.33 3.02
CA ARG A 53 -14.23 -6.18 1.91
C ARG A 53 -15.60 -6.80 2.19
N GLU A 54 -15.82 -7.32 3.38
CA GLU A 54 -17.09 -7.93 3.80
C GLU A 54 -18.23 -6.91 3.75
N ARG A 55 -18.03 -5.72 4.35
CA ARG A 55 -19.01 -4.64 4.29
C ARG A 55 -19.32 -4.19 2.86
N GLU A 56 -18.32 -4.07 2.02
CA GLU A 56 -18.50 -3.63 0.62
C GLU A 56 -19.21 -4.69 -0.23
N LEU A 57 -18.98 -5.98 0.03
CA LEU A 57 -19.74 -7.07 -0.60
C LEU A 57 -21.21 -7.03 -0.20
N ASP A 58 -21.52 -6.79 1.07
CA ASP A 58 -22.90 -6.60 1.53
C ASP A 58 -23.60 -5.43 0.82
N VAL A 59 -22.90 -4.32 0.64
CA VAL A 59 -23.41 -3.17 -0.14
C VAL A 59 -23.62 -3.54 -1.60
N LEU A 60 -22.66 -4.24 -2.21
CA LEU A 60 -22.76 -4.70 -3.59
C LEU A 60 -23.97 -5.61 -3.80
N GLU A 61 -24.24 -6.52 -2.88
CA GLU A 61 -25.40 -7.45 -2.98
C GLU A 61 -26.74 -6.76 -2.90
N ARG A 62 -26.85 -5.64 -2.21
CA ARG A 62 -28.11 -4.91 -1.99
C ARG A 62 -28.32 -3.75 -2.96
N ASN A 63 -27.29 -3.34 -3.71
CA ASN A 63 -27.33 -2.14 -4.53
C ASN A 63 -27.10 -2.44 -6.02
N ASP A 64 -28.16 -2.37 -6.81
CA ASP A 64 -28.13 -2.69 -8.23
C ASP A 64 -27.20 -1.77 -9.04
N ARG A 65 -26.97 -0.55 -8.58
CA ARG A 65 -26.00 0.36 -9.21
C ARG A 65 -24.59 -0.19 -9.13
N TYR A 66 -24.18 -0.68 -7.94
CA TYR A 66 -22.85 -1.26 -7.76
C TYR A 66 -22.73 -2.62 -8.48
N LYS A 67 -23.78 -3.43 -8.53
CA LYS A 67 -23.80 -4.64 -9.37
C LYS A 67 -23.54 -4.30 -10.84
N LEU A 68 -24.23 -3.29 -11.36
CA LEU A 68 -24.02 -2.84 -12.73
C LEU A 68 -22.62 -2.29 -12.96
N MET A 69 -22.09 -1.53 -11.99
CA MET A 69 -20.68 -1.05 -12.03
C MET A 69 -19.70 -2.22 -12.07
N MET A 70 -19.90 -3.26 -11.27
CA MET A 70 -19.05 -4.45 -11.25
C MET A 70 -19.09 -5.20 -12.58
N VAL A 71 -20.28 -5.39 -13.16
CA VAL A 71 -20.42 -6.01 -14.49
C VAL A 71 -19.69 -5.19 -15.56
N ARG A 72 -19.82 -3.86 -15.52
CA ARG A 72 -19.12 -2.97 -16.47
C ARG A 72 -17.60 -3.01 -16.27
N LEU A 73 -17.13 -3.03 -15.01
CA LEU A 73 -15.73 -3.14 -14.69
C LEU A 73 -15.16 -4.46 -15.22
N PHE A 74 -15.84 -5.57 -14.97
CA PHE A 74 -15.43 -6.89 -15.46
C PHE A 74 -15.41 -6.94 -17.00
N LYS A 75 -16.45 -6.45 -17.66
CA LYS A 75 -16.50 -6.40 -19.15
C LYS A 75 -15.35 -5.57 -19.73
N ARG A 76 -14.96 -4.49 -19.07
CA ARG A 76 -13.90 -3.60 -19.53
C ARG A 76 -12.50 -4.18 -19.29
N THR A 77 -12.29 -4.86 -18.17
CA THR A 77 -10.94 -5.27 -17.71
C THR A 77 -10.67 -6.76 -17.86
N GLY A 78 -11.72 -7.59 -17.97
CA GLY A 78 -11.61 -9.06 -17.87
C GLY A 78 -11.22 -9.57 -16.48
N ARG A 79 -11.12 -8.67 -15.47
CA ARG A 79 -10.54 -8.97 -14.17
C ARG A 79 -11.61 -9.17 -13.10
N LYS A 80 -11.47 -10.26 -12.34
CA LYS A 80 -12.24 -10.52 -11.13
C LYS A 80 -11.76 -9.58 -10.01
N ILE A 81 -12.45 -9.59 -8.89
CA ILE A 81 -12.02 -8.87 -7.68
C ILE A 81 -10.67 -9.46 -7.21
N TRP A 82 -9.71 -8.56 -6.92
CA TRP A 82 -8.42 -9.00 -6.40
C TRP A 82 -8.56 -9.70 -5.04
N PRO A 83 -7.80 -10.77 -4.79
CA PRO A 83 -7.91 -11.54 -3.55
C PRO A 83 -7.35 -10.79 -2.35
N VAL A 84 -7.97 -11.02 -1.19
CA VAL A 84 -7.44 -10.65 0.12
C VAL A 84 -7.42 -11.88 1.03
N VAL A 85 -6.28 -12.10 1.69
CA VAL A 85 -6.07 -13.23 2.61
C VAL A 85 -5.85 -12.68 4.01
N ARG A 86 -6.58 -13.22 4.98
CA ARG A 86 -6.41 -12.89 6.40
C ARG A 86 -5.23 -13.69 6.98
N SER A 87 -4.36 -13.00 7.73
CA SER A 87 -3.21 -13.64 8.36
C SER A 87 -2.75 -12.89 9.62
N THR A 88 -1.58 -13.26 10.14
CA THR A 88 -0.83 -12.53 11.16
C THR A 88 0.50 -12.07 10.57
N PRO A 89 1.24 -11.15 11.20
CA PRO A 89 2.57 -10.76 10.72
C PRO A 89 3.55 -11.94 10.61
N GLU A 90 3.48 -12.88 11.53
CA GLU A 90 4.36 -14.05 11.58
C GLU A 90 4.11 -15.03 10.43
N GLU A 91 2.84 -15.17 10.03
CA GLU A 91 2.38 -16.14 9.04
C GLU A 91 2.11 -15.52 7.66
N GLY A 92 2.19 -14.19 7.53
CA GLY A 92 1.76 -13.47 6.33
C GLY A 92 2.39 -13.94 5.03
N LEU A 93 3.70 -14.19 5.02
CA LEU A 93 4.40 -14.72 3.84
C LEU A 93 4.01 -16.17 3.53
N GLN A 94 3.86 -17.00 4.57
CA GLN A 94 3.42 -18.38 4.38
C GLN A 94 2.00 -18.44 3.81
N ALA A 95 1.11 -17.58 4.31
CA ALA A 95 -0.27 -17.45 3.80
C ALA A 95 -0.29 -16.99 2.33
N ALA A 96 0.58 -16.04 1.95
CA ALA A 96 0.71 -15.62 0.56
C ALA A 96 1.16 -16.77 -0.35
N HIS A 97 2.23 -17.46 0.02
CA HIS A 97 2.75 -18.59 -0.75
C HIS A 97 1.74 -19.74 -0.85
N ALA A 98 1.06 -20.07 0.26
CA ALA A 98 0.02 -21.11 0.27
C ALA A 98 -1.15 -20.74 -0.66
N TYR A 99 -1.57 -19.46 -0.65
CA TYR A 99 -2.63 -18.99 -1.54
C TYR A 99 -2.24 -19.09 -3.02
N LEU A 100 -1.02 -18.71 -3.38
CA LEU A 100 -0.54 -18.78 -4.75
C LEU A 100 -0.40 -20.23 -5.22
N ALA A 101 0.14 -21.11 -4.38
CA ALA A 101 0.33 -22.52 -4.71
C ALA A 101 -0.99 -23.32 -4.84
N ALA A 102 -2.05 -22.92 -4.11
CA ALA A 102 -3.31 -23.68 -4.03
C ALA A 102 -4.16 -23.69 -5.30
N GLY A 103 -3.78 -23.00 -6.38
CA GLY A 103 -4.64 -22.90 -7.55
C GLY A 103 -3.95 -22.43 -8.82
N ASP A 104 -2.65 -22.71 -9.00
CA ASP A 104 -1.84 -22.18 -10.11
C ASP A 104 -2.09 -20.68 -10.34
N ARG A 105 -2.15 -19.94 -9.23
CA ARG A 105 -2.45 -18.51 -9.24
C ARG A 105 -1.15 -17.73 -9.33
N GLU A 106 -1.12 -16.82 -10.28
CA GLU A 106 -0.01 -15.90 -10.41
C GLU A 106 -0.35 -14.56 -9.74
N ALA A 107 0.67 -13.89 -9.24
CA ALA A 107 0.60 -12.49 -8.83
C ALA A 107 1.86 -11.76 -9.32
N ASP A 108 1.67 -10.53 -9.80
CA ASP A 108 2.80 -9.62 -10.04
C ASP A 108 3.26 -9.02 -8.72
N PHE A 109 2.30 -8.71 -7.85
CA PHE A 109 2.53 -8.02 -6.58
C PHE A 109 1.78 -8.68 -5.42
N VAL A 110 2.46 -8.79 -4.29
CA VAL A 110 1.87 -9.17 -3.00
C VAL A 110 2.05 -8.00 -2.03
N LEU A 111 0.93 -7.39 -1.62
CA LEU A 111 0.91 -6.30 -0.65
C LEU A 111 0.57 -6.85 0.73
N LEU A 112 1.37 -6.52 1.73
CA LEU A 112 1.08 -6.87 3.12
C LEU A 112 0.60 -5.62 3.87
N ASP A 113 -0.54 -5.71 4.54
CA ASP A 113 -1.00 -4.68 5.48
C ASP A 113 -0.61 -5.08 6.90
N LEU A 114 0.18 -4.24 7.57
CA LEU A 114 0.80 -4.55 8.86
C LEU A 114 0.22 -3.67 9.97
N PRO A 115 0.18 -4.19 11.22
CA PRO A 115 -0.28 -3.41 12.36
C PRO A 115 0.55 -2.14 12.58
N GLY A 116 -0.03 -1.17 13.26
CA GLY A 116 0.61 0.12 13.54
C GLY A 116 1.82 0.05 14.47
N THR A 117 2.00 -1.06 15.18
CA THR A 117 3.12 -1.27 16.10
C THR A 117 4.22 -2.10 15.45
N VAL A 118 5.04 -1.49 14.61
CA VAL A 118 6.12 -2.16 13.87
C VAL A 118 7.34 -2.50 14.75
N ALA A 119 7.32 -2.17 16.03
CA ALA A 119 8.45 -2.42 16.96
C ALA A 119 8.55 -3.88 17.43
N ALA A 120 7.61 -4.76 17.09
CA ALA A 120 7.66 -6.15 17.47
C ALA A 120 8.75 -6.91 16.69
N PRO A 121 9.57 -7.75 17.34
CA PRO A 121 10.67 -8.49 16.68
C PRO A 121 10.24 -9.34 15.49
N GLY A 122 9.02 -9.85 15.51
CA GLY A 122 8.41 -10.62 14.40
C GLY A 122 8.23 -9.80 13.13
N ILE A 123 7.91 -8.50 13.27
CA ILE A 123 7.71 -7.62 12.13
C ILE A 123 9.04 -7.32 11.42
N PHE A 124 10.14 -7.08 12.13
CA PHE A 124 11.45 -6.88 11.51
C PHE A 124 11.89 -8.11 10.69
N ARG A 125 11.61 -9.32 11.20
CA ARG A 125 11.87 -10.55 10.44
C ARG A 125 11.01 -10.69 9.20
N LEU A 126 9.78 -10.20 9.23
CA LEU A 126 8.91 -10.14 8.07
C LEU A 126 9.44 -9.12 7.06
N LEU A 127 9.77 -7.89 7.50
CA LEU A 127 10.29 -6.82 6.63
C LEU A 127 11.56 -7.25 5.89
N ALA A 128 12.47 -7.96 6.56
CA ALA A 128 13.69 -8.50 5.96
C ALA A 128 13.47 -9.46 4.78
N ARG A 129 12.24 -9.97 4.62
CA ARG A 129 11.85 -10.92 3.58
C ARG A 129 10.95 -10.31 2.50
N LEU A 130 10.63 -9.03 2.60
CA LEU A 130 9.96 -8.26 1.55
C LEU A 130 10.99 -7.70 0.56
N ASP A 131 10.54 -7.28 -0.61
CA ASP A 131 11.40 -6.63 -1.60
C ASP A 131 11.46 -5.12 -1.35
N HIS A 132 10.32 -4.49 -1.05
CA HIS A 132 10.23 -3.04 -0.86
C HIS A 132 9.37 -2.66 0.34
N LEU A 133 9.74 -1.54 0.95
CA LEU A 133 9.03 -0.91 2.04
C LEU A 133 8.72 0.55 1.70
N PHE A 134 7.46 0.96 1.85
CA PHE A 134 7.03 2.35 1.66
C PHE A 134 6.54 2.93 2.98
N ILE A 135 7.09 4.07 3.38
CA ILE A 135 6.77 4.74 4.65
C ILE A 135 6.03 6.05 4.35
N PRO A 136 4.72 6.15 4.66
CA PRO A 136 3.97 7.39 4.52
C PRO A 136 4.38 8.39 5.58
N LEU A 137 4.65 9.62 5.15
CA LEU A 137 5.01 10.77 5.97
C LEU A 137 3.85 11.77 6.03
N LYS A 138 3.51 12.23 7.23
CA LYS A 138 2.58 13.35 7.43
C LYS A 138 3.34 14.48 8.12
N ALA A 139 3.01 15.74 7.78
CA ALA A 139 3.59 16.93 8.41
C ALA A 139 3.11 17.11 9.87
N ASP A 140 3.49 16.17 10.71
CA ASP A 140 3.26 16.13 12.14
C ASP A 140 4.57 15.71 12.80
N LYS A 141 5.03 16.48 13.79
CA LYS A 141 6.35 16.30 14.41
C LYS A 141 6.53 14.89 14.98
N LEU A 142 5.54 14.36 15.70
CA LEU A 142 5.63 13.04 16.31
C LEU A 142 5.64 11.91 15.28
N VAL A 143 4.90 12.10 14.18
CA VAL A 143 4.91 11.16 13.07
C VAL A 143 6.27 11.16 12.39
N LEU A 144 6.84 12.34 12.12
CA LEU A 144 8.12 12.49 11.42
C LEU A 144 9.31 11.99 12.24
N GLU A 145 9.34 12.28 13.56
CA GLU A 145 10.37 11.75 14.46
C GLU A 145 10.34 10.21 14.49
N SER A 146 9.15 9.63 14.60
CA SER A 146 8.97 8.19 14.59
C SER A 146 9.33 7.56 13.24
N ALA A 147 8.93 8.19 12.12
CA ALA A 147 9.25 7.73 10.79
C ALA A 147 10.76 7.77 10.50
N LEU A 148 11.45 8.84 10.91
CA LEU A 148 12.89 8.98 10.75
C LEU A 148 13.64 7.90 11.55
N SER A 149 13.29 7.70 12.81
CA SER A 149 13.89 6.67 13.66
C SER A 149 13.69 5.27 13.09
N PHE A 150 12.47 4.97 12.63
CA PHE A 150 12.14 3.68 12.04
C PHE A 150 12.86 3.45 10.71
N ALA A 151 12.84 4.45 9.82
CA ALA A 151 13.51 4.36 8.52
C ALA A 151 15.01 4.13 8.66
N ARG A 152 15.67 4.82 9.60
CA ARG A 152 17.08 4.61 9.90
C ARG A 152 17.36 3.19 10.40
N ALA A 153 16.55 2.69 11.34
CA ALA A 153 16.72 1.35 11.88
C ALA A 153 16.57 0.27 10.79
N VAL A 154 15.59 0.43 9.89
CA VAL A 154 15.39 -0.48 8.75
C VAL A 154 16.55 -0.36 7.74
N ASP A 155 16.96 0.84 7.41
CA ASP A 155 18.05 1.09 6.47
C ASP A 155 19.36 0.47 6.97
N GLU A 156 19.75 0.76 8.22
CA GLU A 156 20.98 0.28 8.83
C GLU A 156 21.00 -1.25 9.04
N GLN A 157 19.86 -1.86 9.40
CA GLN A 157 19.82 -3.27 9.79
C GLN A 157 19.40 -4.22 8.66
N LEU A 158 18.59 -3.73 7.71
CA LEU A 158 17.97 -4.59 6.69
C LEU A 158 18.42 -4.26 5.27
N VAL A 159 18.36 -2.98 4.84
CA VAL A 159 18.59 -2.61 3.43
C VAL A 159 20.05 -2.84 3.02
N HIS A 160 21.01 -2.57 3.91
CA HIS A 160 22.43 -2.75 3.65
C HIS A 160 22.96 -4.16 3.98
N ASN A 161 22.08 -5.15 4.06
CA ASN A 161 22.44 -6.53 4.32
C ASN A 161 22.11 -7.40 3.10
N ASP A 162 23.10 -7.68 2.28
CA ASP A 162 22.96 -8.45 1.04
C ASP A 162 22.42 -9.88 1.24
N ALA A 163 22.42 -10.40 2.49
CA ALA A 163 21.83 -11.68 2.80
C ALA A 163 20.30 -11.62 2.95
N LEU A 164 19.72 -10.41 2.98
CA LEU A 164 18.29 -10.19 3.13
C LEU A 164 17.66 -9.83 1.78
N ARG A 165 16.33 -9.98 1.72
CA ARG A 165 15.58 -9.72 0.50
C ARG A 165 15.22 -8.24 0.33
N LEU A 166 15.16 -7.47 1.40
CA LEU A 166 14.76 -6.06 1.36
C LEU A 166 15.80 -5.21 0.63
N THR A 167 15.45 -4.79 -0.58
CA THR A 167 16.32 -4.00 -1.46
C THR A 167 15.92 -2.54 -1.54
N GLY A 168 14.72 -2.18 -1.08
CA GLY A 168 14.21 -0.83 -1.20
C GLY A 168 13.40 -0.35 0.02
N LEU A 169 13.86 0.77 0.58
CA LEU A 169 13.14 1.56 1.56
C LEU A 169 12.84 2.93 0.96
N HIS A 170 11.58 3.35 0.92
CA HIS A 170 11.16 4.60 0.29
C HIS A 170 10.17 5.35 1.17
N LEU A 171 10.37 6.64 1.36
CA LEU A 171 9.46 7.50 2.08
C LEU A 171 8.64 8.32 1.10
N PHE A 172 7.39 8.64 1.43
CA PHE A 172 6.57 9.52 0.61
C PHE A 172 5.65 10.40 1.44
N TRP A 173 5.49 11.65 1.01
CA TRP A 173 4.61 12.60 1.68
C TRP A 173 3.15 12.31 1.34
N THR A 174 2.32 12.23 2.39
CA THR A 174 0.87 12.07 2.31
C THR A 174 0.14 13.12 3.14
N MET A 175 -1.16 13.27 2.88
CA MET A 175 -2.00 14.28 3.54
C MET A 175 -1.45 15.71 3.40
N VAL A 176 -0.77 15.99 2.29
CA VAL A 176 -0.16 17.30 2.06
C VAL A 176 -1.25 18.36 1.85
N ASP A 177 -1.29 19.37 2.71
CA ASP A 177 -2.10 20.57 2.50
C ASP A 177 -1.19 21.70 2.02
N ARG A 178 -1.32 22.08 0.75
CA ARG A 178 -0.51 23.16 0.14
C ARG A 178 -0.77 24.54 0.75
N ARG A 179 -1.85 24.69 1.51
CA ARG A 179 -2.18 25.93 2.22
C ARG A 179 -1.47 26.03 3.56
N GLU A 180 -1.02 24.90 4.10
CA GLU A 180 -0.31 24.83 5.38
C GLU A 180 1.16 25.23 5.17
N ARG A 181 1.56 26.35 5.78
CA ARG A 181 2.95 26.80 5.80
C ARG A 181 3.63 26.27 7.06
N THR A 182 4.18 25.07 6.98
CA THR A 182 4.95 24.48 8.07
C THR A 182 6.41 24.29 7.67
N PRO A 183 7.38 24.58 8.57
CA PRO A 183 8.79 24.33 8.31
C PRO A 183 9.14 22.83 8.32
N LEU A 184 8.19 21.96 8.68
CA LEU A 184 8.44 20.52 8.84
C LEU A 184 8.87 19.87 7.51
N TYR A 185 8.26 20.25 6.39
CA TYR A 185 8.66 19.69 5.08
C TYR A 185 10.13 19.94 4.77
N GLU A 186 10.60 21.18 4.98
CA GLU A 186 11.99 21.53 4.70
C GLU A 186 12.94 20.90 5.73
N SER A 187 12.63 21.01 7.02
CA SER A 187 13.48 20.51 8.10
C SER A 187 13.68 19.00 8.01
N TYR A 188 12.59 18.25 7.82
CA TYR A 188 12.67 16.79 7.71
C TYR A 188 13.18 16.34 6.34
N GLY A 189 12.90 17.08 5.27
CA GLY A 189 13.53 16.85 3.97
C GLY A 189 15.06 16.89 4.04
N LYS A 190 15.60 17.89 4.73
CA LYS A 190 17.06 17.98 5.02
C LYS A 190 17.56 16.81 5.88
N ALA A 191 16.78 16.41 6.89
CA ALA A 191 17.13 15.28 7.74
C ALA A 191 17.15 13.96 6.97
N PHE A 192 16.13 13.68 6.16
CA PHE A 192 16.11 12.48 5.31
C PHE A 192 17.28 12.46 4.33
N ALA A 193 17.59 13.59 3.69
CA ALA A 193 18.74 13.72 2.80
C ALA A 193 20.07 13.49 3.52
N ALA A 194 20.24 14.02 4.72
CA ALA A 194 21.46 13.83 5.54
C ALA A 194 21.70 12.36 5.88
N PHE A 195 20.64 11.59 6.10
CA PHE A 195 20.70 10.14 6.31
C PHE A 195 20.61 9.31 5.01
N ARG A 196 20.60 9.95 3.84
CA ARG A 196 20.46 9.31 2.53
C ARG A 196 19.21 8.44 2.38
N LEU A 197 18.17 8.76 3.13
CA LEU A 197 16.89 8.05 3.05
C LEU A 197 16.11 8.53 1.82
N PRO A 198 15.74 7.66 0.89
CA PRO A 198 15.08 8.06 -0.36
C PRO A 198 13.64 8.49 -0.11
N VAL A 199 13.30 9.70 -0.55
CA VAL A 199 11.94 10.25 -0.50
C VAL A 199 11.41 10.35 -1.92
N LEU A 200 10.21 9.82 -2.16
CA LEU A 200 9.55 9.87 -3.46
C LEU A 200 9.26 11.32 -3.89
N GLN A 201 9.29 11.56 -5.19
CA GLN A 201 8.98 12.87 -5.76
C GLN A 201 7.48 13.18 -5.64
N THR A 202 6.65 12.14 -5.75
CA THR A 202 5.20 12.27 -5.67
C THR A 202 4.77 12.60 -4.24
N GLN A 203 4.05 13.71 -4.10
CA GLN A 203 3.40 14.12 -2.85
C GLN A 203 1.90 13.91 -2.97
N VAL A 204 1.32 13.14 -2.05
CA VAL A 204 -0.11 12.83 -2.05
C VAL A 204 -0.87 13.91 -1.26
N PRO A 205 -1.73 14.71 -1.90
CA PRO A 205 -2.48 15.75 -1.21
C PRO A 205 -3.55 15.15 -0.29
N TYR A 206 -3.94 15.91 0.73
CA TYR A 206 -5.09 15.56 1.55
C TYR A 206 -6.36 15.54 0.71
N ARG A 207 -7.08 14.44 0.73
CA ARG A 207 -8.40 14.29 0.09
C ARG A 207 -9.33 13.49 1.01
N SER A 208 -10.45 14.07 1.37
CA SER A 208 -11.45 13.42 2.23
C SER A 208 -12.01 12.13 1.62
N ARG A 209 -11.99 11.98 0.30
CA ARG A 209 -12.42 10.75 -0.38
C ARG A 209 -11.55 9.53 -0.08
N PHE A 210 -10.31 9.71 0.37
CA PHE A 210 -9.46 8.59 0.78
C PHE A 210 -9.99 7.84 2.01
N SER A 211 -10.77 8.49 2.86
CA SER A 211 -11.40 7.86 4.02
C SER A 211 -12.80 7.31 3.74
N LYS A 212 -13.33 7.50 2.52
CA LYS A 212 -14.70 7.09 2.18
C LYS A 212 -14.72 5.74 1.49
N GLU A 213 -15.37 4.78 2.13
CA GLU A 213 -15.75 3.49 1.55
C GLU A 213 -16.97 3.66 0.62
N ILE A 214 -17.31 2.63 -0.15
CA ILE A 214 -18.59 2.62 -0.85
C ILE A 214 -19.73 2.49 0.16
N LEU A 215 -20.77 3.30 -0.03
CA LEU A 215 -21.96 3.33 0.82
C LEU A 215 -23.20 3.25 -0.07
N ASP A 216 -24.32 2.81 0.50
CA ASP A 216 -25.59 2.68 -0.23
C ASP A 216 -26.05 3.98 -0.93
N THR A 217 -25.63 5.13 -0.44
CA THR A 217 -26.11 6.46 -0.89
C THR A 217 -25.12 7.23 -1.75
N SER A 218 -23.85 6.84 -1.84
CA SER A 218 -22.84 7.62 -2.56
C SER A 218 -22.48 6.98 -3.90
N GLY A 219 -22.37 7.85 -4.93
CA GLY A 219 -22.04 7.38 -6.28
C GLY A 219 -20.57 7.41 -6.66
N ALA A 220 -19.73 8.06 -5.86
CA ALA A 220 -18.32 8.26 -6.18
C ALA A 220 -17.43 7.32 -5.36
N VAL A 221 -16.66 6.47 -6.03
CA VAL A 221 -15.71 5.58 -5.37
C VAL A 221 -14.47 6.37 -4.95
N GLY A 222 -14.20 6.38 -3.65
CA GLY A 222 -12.95 6.90 -3.10
C GLY A 222 -11.95 5.76 -2.88
N ARG A 223 -12.03 5.15 -1.70
CA ARG A 223 -11.28 3.95 -1.32
C ARG A 223 -12.21 2.75 -1.37
N SER A 224 -11.90 1.74 -2.16
CA SER A 224 -12.69 0.52 -2.22
C SER A 224 -11.81 -0.70 -2.48
N THR A 225 -12.19 -1.79 -1.83
CA THR A 225 -11.59 -3.10 -2.08
C THR A 225 -12.17 -3.79 -3.31
N LEU A 226 -13.29 -3.31 -3.85
CA LEU A 226 -14.01 -3.87 -4.99
C LEU A 226 -13.78 -3.10 -6.29
N PHE A 227 -13.60 -1.79 -6.21
CA PHE A 227 -13.51 -0.88 -7.35
C PHE A 227 -12.24 -0.04 -7.31
N PRO A 228 -11.66 0.30 -8.47
CA PRO A 228 -10.61 1.32 -8.52
C PRO A 228 -11.20 2.71 -8.22
N ALA A 229 -10.35 3.61 -7.73
CA ALA A 229 -10.64 5.03 -7.76
C ALA A 229 -10.94 5.48 -9.20
N ASP A 230 -11.85 6.43 -9.39
CA ASP A 230 -12.07 6.98 -10.72
C ASP A 230 -10.81 7.74 -11.20
N ARG A 231 -10.61 7.80 -12.53
CA ARG A 231 -9.39 8.36 -13.12
C ARG A 231 -9.17 9.83 -12.76
N ALA A 232 -10.24 10.62 -12.73
CA ALA A 232 -10.14 12.04 -12.41
C ALA A 232 -9.73 12.23 -10.95
N PHE A 233 -10.28 11.43 -10.03
CA PHE A 233 -9.89 11.45 -8.64
C PHE A 233 -8.46 10.93 -8.44
N ALA A 234 -8.07 9.87 -9.14
CA ALA A 234 -6.72 9.32 -9.03
C ALA A 234 -5.65 10.35 -9.44
N ALA A 235 -5.90 11.11 -10.53
CA ALA A 235 -5.01 12.18 -10.97
C ALA A 235 -5.01 13.36 -9.99
N ASP A 236 -6.18 13.83 -9.53
CA ASP A 236 -6.28 14.91 -8.53
C ASP A 236 -5.64 14.58 -7.19
N ALA A 237 -5.67 13.32 -6.83
CA ALA A 237 -5.08 12.77 -5.60
C ALA A 237 -3.64 12.26 -5.78
N ALA A 238 -3.03 12.43 -6.97
CA ALA A 238 -1.70 11.94 -7.32
C ALA A 238 -1.51 10.42 -7.09
N LEU A 239 -2.59 9.62 -7.09
CA LEU A 239 -2.52 8.18 -6.90
C LEU A 239 -1.89 7.49 -8.11
N ASP A 240 -2.21 7.94 -9.31
CA ASP A 240 -1.64 7.45 -10.56
C ASP A 240 -0.14 7.73 -10.65
N ALA A 241 0.29 8.94 -10.29
CA ALA A 241 1.70 9.32 -10.22
C ALA A 241 2.46 8.51 -9.16
N LEU A 242 1.88 8.33 -7.96
CA LEU A 242 2.47 7.50 -6.90
C LEU A 242 2.65 6.05 -7.37
N ALA A 243 1.63 5.46 -7.97
CA ALA A 243 1.70 4.09 -8.46
C ALA A 243 2.75 3.95 -9.58
N ALA A 244 2.85 4.91 -10.48
CA ALA A 244 3.85 4.92 -11.55
C ALA A 244 5.28 5.00 -11.00
N GLU A 245 5.52 5.89 -10.02
CA GLU A 245 6.83 6.03 -9.37
C GLU A 245 7.21 4.75 -8.62
N ILE A 246 6.29 4.16 -7.85
CA ILE A 246 6.48 2.88 -7.16
C ILE A 246 6.85 1.77 -8.16
N LEU A 247 6.13 1.65 -9.27
CA LEU A 247 6.44 0.65 -10.30
C LEU A 247 7.81 0.85 -10.93
N SER A 248 8.21 2.10 -11.16
CA SER A 248 9.54 2.41 -11.71
C SER A 248 10.66 1.94 -10.79
N LEU A 249 10.52 2.15 -9.48
CA LEU A 249 11.49 1.71 -8.48
C LEU A 249 11.60 0.19 -8.41
N MET A 250 10.46 -0.51 -8.44
CA MET A 250 10.42 -1.97 -8.42
C MET A 250 11.02 -2.58 -9.70
N ALA A 251 10.87 -1.95 -10.87
CA ALA A 251 11.43 -2.42 -12.11
C ALA A 251 12.97 -2.36 -12.14
N VAL A 252 13.55 -1.33 -11.54
CA VAL A 252 15.01 -1.15 -11.46
C VAL A 252 15.65 -2.23 -10.59
N SER A 253 15.02 -2.63 -9.50
CA SER A 253 15.52 -3.69 -8.61
C SER A 253 15.61 -5.06 -9.31
N TYR A 254 14.74 -5.33 -10.28
CA TYR A 254 14.77 -6.58 -11.06
C TYR A 254 15.92 -6.67 -12.07
N THR A 255 16.48 -5.56 -12.50
CA THR A 255 17.59 -5.54 -13.46
C THR A 255 18.94 -5.76 -12.81
N HIS A 256 19.07 -5.59 -11.50
CA HIS A 256 20.32 -5.80 -10.76
C HIS A 256 20.47 -7.20 -10.15
N LEU A 257 19.42 -8.05 -10.22
CA LEU A 257 19.42 -9.43 -9.71
C LEU A 257 19.63 -10.50 -10.80
N ARG A 258 20.08 -10.10 -12.00
CA ARG A 258 20.44 -11.02 -13.09
C ARG A 258 21.94 -11.03 -13.36
#